data_421cbb7fab2c430d57f7cd85317cbd00
#
_entry.id   421cbb7fab2c430d57f7cd85317cbd00
#
_cell.length_a   1.000
_cell.length_b   1.000
_cell.length_c   1.000
_cell.angle_alpha   90.00
_cell.angle_beta   90.00
_cell.angle_gamma   90.00
#
_symmetry.space_group_name_H-M   'P 1'
#
loop_
_entity.id
_entity.type
_entity.pdbx_description
1 polymer ?
#
loop_
_entity_poly.entity_id
_entity_poly.type
_entity_poly.pdbx_seq_one_letter_code
_entity_poly.pdbx_strand_id
1 'polypeptide(L)'
;VAFGLADVCVPADALAPIWQSADPLAHARGVAQPTPTQWHAQAAAIDDVFGLPTLAQALQALQRTTLDWAKQAHEAIQGHSPLMCHVIWEQIRRARGLSLAQALRMERDMVRHCFHWRGVANSETLEGVRALAVDKDHAPRWRPATPDEVQAQDVAGFFVSPWPAHAHPLRDLA
;
A
#
# COMPACT_ATOMS: atom_id res chain seq x y z
N VAL A 1 -10.06 10.45 8.90
CA VAL A 1 -10.54 10.75 10.24
C VAL A 1 -10.20 9.60 11.18
N ALA A 2 -10.82 8.41 11.04
CA ALA A 2 -10.58 7.28 11.96
C ALA A 2 -9.09 6.88 12.10
N PHE A 3 -8.33 6.93 11.01
CA PHE A 3 -6.91 6.55 10.94
C PHE A 3 -5.96 7.76 10.77
N GLY A 4 -6.43 8.98 11.03
CA GLY A 4 -5.62 10.19 10.92
C GLY A 4 -5.25 10.62 9.49
N LEU A 5 -5.83 10.00 8.46
CA LEU A 5 -5.55 10.31 7.05
C LEU A 5 -6.39 11.47 6.50
N ALA A 6 -7.40 11.91 7.24
CA ALA A 6 -8.28 13.00 6.87
C ALA A 6 -8.78 13.73 8.13
N ASP A 7 -9.10 15.01 8.02
CA ASP A 7 -9.53 15.83 9.15
C ASP A 7 -11.05 15.77 9.37
N VAL A 8 -11.83 15.68 8.29
CA VAL A 8 -13.29 15.65 8.33
C VAL A 8 -13.87 14.61 7.37
N CYS A 9 -15.03 14.08 7.71
CA CYS A 9 -15.86 13.27 6.83
C CYS A 9 -17.01 14.12 6.32
N VAL A 10 -17.23 14.18 5.01
CA VAL A 10 -18.30 14.97 4.39
C VAL A 10 -19.14 14.09 3.46
N PRO A 11 -20.45 14.40 3.24
CA PRO A 11 -21.25 13.71 2.25
C PRO A 11 -20.70 13.91 0.84
N ALA A 12 -20.82 12.91 -0.02
CA ALA A 12 -20.28 12.98 -1.39
C ALA A 12 -20.90 14.10 -2.23
N ASP A 13 -22.17 14.41 -2.03
CA ASP A 13 -22.91 15.49 -2.70
C ASP A 13 -22.47 16.89 -2.25
N ALA A 14 -21.81 17.01 -1.08
CA ALA A 14 -21.23 18.25 -0.61
C ALA A 14 -19.89 18.61 -1.28
N LEU A 15 -19.23 17.68 -1.98
CA LEU A 15 -17.90 17.92 -2.56
C LEU A 15 -17.88 19.05 -3.58
N ALA A 16 -18.85 19.07 -4.51
CA ALA A 16 -18.90 20.13 -5.53
C ALA A 16 -19.16 21.52 -4.91
N PRO A 17 -20.14 21.71 -4.00
CA PRO A 17 -20.30 22.97 -3.27
C PRO A 17 -19.06 23.40 -2.47
N ILE A 18 -18.35 22.46 -1.83
CA ILE A 18 -17.11 22.75 -1.08
C ILE A 18 -16.06 23.36 -1.99
N TRP A 19 -15.77 22.72 -3.14
CA TRP A 19 -14.78 23.22 -4.10
C TRP A 19 -15.12 24.55 -4.74
N GLN A 20 -16.41 24.89 -4.83
CA GLN A 20 -16.90 26.16 -5.38
C GLN A 20 -16.97 27.29 -4.35
N SER A 21 -16.77 26.98 -3.06
CA SER A 21 -16.87 27.99 -2.00
C SER A 21 -15.62 28.88 -1.92
N ALA A 22 -15.79 30.09 -1.40
CA ALA A 22 -14.69 31.03 -1.17
C ALA A 22 -13.71 30.52 -0.09
N ASP A 23 -14.19 29.71 0.85
CA ASP A 23 -13.39 29.01 1.85
C ASP A 23 -13.79 27.53 1.90
N PRO A 24 -13.14 26.67 1.10
CA PRO A 24 -13.45 25.25 1.04
C PRO A 24 -13.27 24.53 2.38
N LEU A 25 -12.26 24.94 3.18
CA LEU A 25 -11.98 24.30 4.46
C LEU A 25 -13.05 24.61 5.52
N ALA A 26 -13.44 25.86 5.63
CA ALA A 26 -14.53 26.26 6.52
C ALA A 26 -15.86 25.61 6.11
N HIS A 27 -16.14 25.55 4.80
CA HIS A 27 -17.34 24.88 4.28
C HIS A 27 -17.32 23.39 4.62
N ALA A 28 -16.21 22.68 4.37
CA ALA A 28 -16.08 21.26 4.68
C ALA A 28 -16.31 20.98 6.18
N ARG A 29 -15.77 21.82 7.06
CA ARG A 29 -16.00 21.72 8.49
C ARG A 29 -17.47 21.96 8.88
N GLY A 30 -18.14 22.87 8.19
CA GLY A 30 -19.54 23.20 8.45
C GLY A 30 -20.53 22.09 8.07
N VAL A 31 -20.17 21.25 7.09
CA VAL A 31 -20.98 20.10 6.63
C VAL A 31 -20.42 18.74 7.08
N ALA A 32 -19.48 18.76 8.03
CA ALA A 32 -18.85 17.56 8.55
C ALA A 32 -19.86 16.61 9.20
N GLN A 33 -19.70 15.33 8.94
CA GLN A 33 -20.51 14.26 9.53
C GLN A 33 -19.67 13.38 10.48
N PRO A 34 -20.29 12.72 11.45
CA PRO A 34 -19.62 11.75 12.30
C PRO A 34 -18.96 10.65 11.45
N THR A 35 -17.73 10.28 11.81
CA THR A 35 -17.06 9.13 11.21
C THR A 35 -17.77 7.84 11.60
N PRO A 36 -17.99 6.90 10.65
CA PRO A 36 -18.58 5.59 11.00
C PRO A 36 -17.79 4.89 12.10
N THR A 37 -18.48 4.48 13.16
CA THR A 37 -17.86 3.92 14.38
C THR A 37 -17.31 2.52 14.18
N GLN A 38 -17.75 1.78 13.16
CA GLN A 38 -17.29 0.42 12.87
C GLN A 38 -15.76 0.31 12.72
N TRP A 39 -15.11 1.32 12.14
CA TRP A 39 -13.66 1.34 11.98
C TRP A 39 -12.91 1.48 13.29
N HIS A 40 -13.45 2.25 14.24
CA HIS A 40 -12.85 2.38 15.58
C HIS A 40 -12.94 1.07 16.37
N ALA A 41 -14.04 0.34 16.22
CA ALA A 41 -14.20 -0.94 16.90
C ALA A 41 -13.22 -2.00 16.39
N GLN A 42 -12.76 -1.89 15.13
CA GLN A 42 -11.83 -2.84 14.52
C GLN A 42 -10.37 -2.39 14.60
N ALA A 43 -10.10 -1.11 14.88
CA ALA A 43 -8.75 -0.52 14.79
C ALA A 43 -7.73 -1.29 15.64
N ALA A 44 -8.05 -1.61 16.91
CA ALA A 44 -7.16 -2.35 17.78
C ALA A 44 -6.84 -3.75 17.23
N ALA A 45 -7.83 -4.47 16.74
CA ALA A 45 -7.64 -5.80 16.17
C ALA A 45 -6.84 -5.76 14.85
N ILE A 46 -6.98 -4.68 14.05
CA ILE A 46 -6.17 -4.45 12.86
C ILE A 46 -4.72 -4.15 13.26
N ASP A 47 -4.51 -3.30 14.27
CA ASP A 47 -3.18 -2.95 14.78
C ASP A 47 -2.47 -4.18 15.38
N ASP A 48 -3.18 -5.05 16.09
CA ASP A 48 -2.64 -6.29 16.65
C ASP A 48 -2.10 -7.23 15.56
N VAL A 49 -2.72 -7.24 14.39
CA VAL A 49 -2.29 -8.07 13.25
C VAL A 49 -1.20 -7.37 12.44
N PHE A 50 -1.46 -6.16 11.95
CA PHE A 50 -0.56 -5.46 11.03
C PHE A 50 0.56 -4.70 11.74
N GLY A 51 0.53 -4.63 13.06
CA GLY A 51 1.64 -4.19 13.91
C GLY A 51 2.73 -5.23 14.12
N LEU A 52 2.50 -6.50 13.72
CA LEU A 52 3.47 -7.59 13.89
C LEU A 52 4.76 -7.34 13.10
N PRO A 53 5.91 -7.92 13.55
CA PRO A 53 7.21 -7.67 12.94
C PRO A 53 7.33 -8.10 11.47
N THR A 54 6.65 -9.18 11.07
CA THR A 54 6.80 -9.76 9.72
C THR A 54 5.45 -10.06 9.07
N LEU A 55 5.42 -10.05 7.74
CA LEU A 55 4.24 -10.45 6.97
C LEU A 55 3.82 -11.88 7.28
N ALA A 56 4.77 -12.80 7.46
CA ALA A 56 4.47 -14.19 7.82
C ALA A 56 3.70 -14.30 9.14
N GLN A 57 4.11 -13.54 10.16
CA GLN A 57 3.39 -13.49 11.45
C GLN A 57 2.00 -12.88 11.29
N ALA A 58 1.86 -11.83 10.48
CA ALA A 58 0.57 -11.22 10.19
C ALA A 58 -0.37 -12.21 9.47
N LEU A 59 0.11 -12.93 8.46
CA LEU A 59 -0.67 -13.95 7.77
C LEU A 59 -1.13 -15.07 8.72
N GLN A 60 -0.26 -15.54 9.61
CA GLN A 60 -0.63 -16.52 10.63
C GLN A 60 -1.68 -15.97 11.61
N ALA A 61 -1.56 -14.70 12.01
CA ALA A 61 -2.54 -14.06 12.88
C ALA A 61 -3.90 -13.92 12.18
N LEU A 62 -3.93 -13.53 10.91
CA LEU A 62 -5.16 -13.47 10.11
C LEU A 62 -5.86 -14.83 10.01
N GLN A 63 -5.11 -15.92 9.83
CA GLN A 63 -5.67 -17.28 9.77
C GLN A 63 -6.32 -17.73 11.08
N ARG A 64 -5.80 -17.25 12.22
CA ARG A 64 -6.33 -17.59 13.55
C ARG A 64 -7.55 -16.75 13.96
N THR A 65 -7.78 -15.66 13.28
CA THR A 65 -8.83 -14.70 13.60
C THR A 65 -10.14 -15.11 12.94
N THR A 66 -11.22 -15.14 13.72
CA THR A 66 -12.56 -15.50 13.22
C THR A 66 -13.35 -14.33 12.65
N LEU A 67 -12.81 -13.10 12.76
CA LEU A 67 -13.45 -11.88 12.28
C LEU A 67 -13.49 -11.84 10.74
N ASP A 68 -14.61 -11.39 10.19
CA ASP A 68 -14.83 -11.40 8.74
C ASP A 68 -13.83 -10.54 7.97
N TRP A 69 -13.45 -9.38 8.52
CA TRP A 69 -12.44 -8.52 7.90
C TRP A 69 -11.07 -9.23 7.77
N ALA A 70 -10.71 -10.08 8.75
CA ALA A 70 -9.43 -10.77 8.74
C ALA A 70 -9.40 -11.89 7.69
N LYS A 71 -10.53 -12.60 7.51
CA LYS A 71 -10.68 -13.58 6.43
C LYS A 71 -10.56 -12.91 5.06
N GLN A 72 -11.27 -11.79 4.86
CA GLN A 72 -11.23 -11.01 3.62
C GLN A 72 -9.80 -10.48 3.35
N ALA A 73 -9.12 -9.96 4.37
CA ALA A 73 -7.75 -9.49 4.24
C ALA A 73 -6.77 -10.62 3.87
N HIS A 74 -6.92 -11.80 4.51
CA HIS A 74 -6.11 -12.97 4.21
C HIS A 74 -6.30 -13.44 2.75
N GLU A 75 -7.55 -13.57 2.31
CA GLU A 75 -7.90 -13.96 0.94
C GLU A 75 -7.36 -12.94 -0.09
N ALA A 76 -7.52 -11.66 0.20
CA ALA A 76 -7.01 -10.59 -0.67
C ALA A 76 -5.47 -10.67 -0.80
N ILE A 77 -4.74 -10.85 0.30
CA ILE A 77 -3.28 -10.97 0.27
C ILE A 77 -2.85 -12.21 -0.53
N GLN A 78 -3.54 -13.33 -0.38
CA GLN A 78 -3.23 -14.56 -1.13
C GLN A 78 -3.46 -14.42 -2.64
N GLY A 79 -4.35 -13.52 -3.08
CA GLY A 79 -4.59 -13.22 -4.50
C GLY A 79 -3.52 -12.33 -5.14
N HIS A 80 -2.67 -11.70 -4.34
CA HIS A 80 -1.65 -10.77 -4.82
C HIS A 80 -0.27 -11.43 -4.95
N SER A 81 0.65 -10.74 -5.65
CA SER A 81 2.04 -11.17 -5.76
C SER A 81 2.68 -11.31 -4.38
N PRO A 82 3.18 -12.49 -4.00
CA PRO A 82 3.87 -12.70 -2.73
C PRO A 82 5.05 -11.76 -2.54
N LEU A 83 5.87 -11.55 -3.57
CA LEU A 83 6.98 -10.62 -3.53
C LEU A 83 6.51 -9.19 -3.25
N MET A 84 5.48 -8.72 -3.96
CA MET A 84 5.00 -7.35 -3.78
C MET A 84 4.33 -7.15 -2.42
N CYS A 85 3.69 -8.17 -1.83
CA CYS A 85 3.18 -8.10 -0.46
C CYS A 85 4.33 -7.86 0.55
N HIS A 86 5.47 -8.55 0.41
CA HIS A 86 6.65 -8.31 1.24
C HIS A 86 7.27 -6.93 1.00
N VAL A 87 7.33 -6.47 -0.25
CA VAL A 87 7.84 -5.14 -0.61
C VAL A 87 6.98 -4.06 0.01
N ILE A 88 5.64 -4.15 -0.08
CA ILE A 88 4.71 -3.19 0.54
C ILE A 88 4.83 -3.21 2.07
N TRP A 89 4.95 -4.39 2.67
CA TRP A 89 5.18 -4.53 4.11
C TRP A 89 6.41 -3.75 4.57
N GLU A 90 7.51 -3.94 3.88
CA GLU A 90 8.78 -3.25 4.19
C GLU A 90 8.70 -1.74 3.88
N GLN A 91 8.03 -1.33 2.80
CA GLN A 91 7.79 0.06 2.45
C GLN A 91 7.09 0.82 3.60
N ILE A 92 5.99 0.28 4.11
CA ILE A 92 5.21 0.90 5.19
C ILE A 92 6.08 1.07 6.45
N ARG A 93 6.90 0.06 6.77
CA ARG A 93 7.80 0.12 7.93
C ARG A 93 8.87 1.21 7.78
N ARG A 94 9.50 1.29 6.61
CA ARG A 94 10.50 2.32 6.32
C ARG A 94 9.90 3.72 6.29
N ALA A 95 8.73 3.88 5.70
CA ALA A 95 8.06 5.17 5.55
C ALA A 95 7.77 5.88 6.88
N ARG A 96 7.57 5.13 7.97
CA ARG A 96 7.28 5.69 9.31
C ARG A 96 8.33 6.68 9.82
N GLY A 97 9.58 6.56 9.40
CA GLY A 97 10.69 7.42 9.82
C GLY A 97 11.15 8.42 8.76
N LEU A 98 10.48 8.49 7.61
CA LEU A 98 10.89 9.32 6.48
C LEU A 98 10.12 10.64 6.45
N SER A 99 10.78 11.71 5.95
CA SER A 99 10.06 12.90 5.49
C SER A 99 9.27 12.59 4.22
N LEU A 100 8.28 13.42 3.87
CA LEU A 100 7.51 13.27 2.63
C LEU A 100 8.43 13.18 1.39
N ALA A 101 9.43 14.05 1.32
CA ALA A 101 10.38 14.05 0.21
C ALA A 101 11.18 12.73 0.12
N GLN A 102 11.59 12.18 1.27
CA GLN A 102 12.29 10.89 1.33
C GLN A 102 11.37 9.73 0.93
N ALA A 103 10.12 9.74 1.41
CA ALA A 103 9.13 8.74 1.05
C ALA A 103 8.85 8.74 -0.46
N LEU A 104 8.66 9.91 -1.07
CA LEU A 104 8.45 10.04 -2.51
C LEU A 104 9.66 9.59 -3.33
N ARG A 105 10.90 9.83 -2.86
CA ARG A 105 12.10 9.30 -3.51
C ARG A 105 12.13 7.77 -3.45
N MET A 106 11.87 7.20 -2.28
CA MET A 106 11.78 5.75 -2.11
C MET A 106 10.73 5.14 -3.05
N GLU A 107 9.54 5.73 -3.11
CA GLU A 107 8.49 5.27 -4.02
C GLU A 107 8.89 5.39 -5.49
N ARG A 108 9.59 6.47 -5.86
CA ARG A 108 10.09 6.63 -7.22
C ARG A 108 11.09 5.54 -7.60
N ASP A 109 11.98 5.15 -6.67
CA ASP A 109 12.91 4.03 -6.85
C ASP A 109 12.14 2.71 -7.01
N MET A 110 11.18 2.45 -6.14
CA MET A 110 10.36 1.24 -6.16
C MET A 110 9.55 1.11 -7.46
N VAL A 111 8.92 2.19 -7.94
CA VAL A 111 8.21 2.19 -9.24
C VAL A 111 9.15 1.80 -10.38
N ARG A 112 10.39 2.30 -10.38
CA ARG A 112 11.39 1.89 -11.38
C ARG A 112 11.67 0.39 -11.29
N HIS A 113 11.83 -0.13 -10.07
CA HIS A 113 12.11 -1.55 -9.82
C HIS A 113 10.94 -2.46 -10.17
N CYS A 114 9.69 -2.03 -10.00
CA CYS A 114 8.51 -2.78 -10.43
C CYS A 114 8.58 -3.24 -11.89
N PHE A 115 9.23 -2.44 -12.76
CA PHE A 115 9.33 -2.74 -14.19
C PHE A 115 10.70 -3.30 -14.62
N HIS A 116 11.78 -3.03 -13.86
CA HIS A 116 13.14 -3.26 -14.36
C HIS A 116 14.05 -4.10 -13.46
N TRP A 117 13.74 -4.24 -12.16
CA TRP A 117 14.65 -4.89 -11.22
C TRP A 117 15.01 -6.33 -11.58
N ARG A 118 14.03 -7.14 -11.92
CA ARG A 118 14.18 -8.56 -12.26
C ARG A 118 14.13 -8.81 -13.78
N GLY A 119 14.15 -7.75 -14.58
CA GLY A 119 13.90 -7.80 -16.01
C GLY A 119 12.42 -8.00 -16.35
N VAL A 120 12.07 -7.67 -17.59
CA VAL A 120 10.67 -7.65 -18.07
C VAL A 120 9.98 -9.00 -17.88
N ALA A 121 10.68 -10.10 -18.18
CA ALA A 121 10.13 -11.47 -18.11
C ALA A 121 9.81 -11.97 -16.68
N ASN A 122 10.38 -11.30 -15.64
CA ASN A 122 10.19 -11.68 -14.25
C ASN A 122 9.57 -10.54 -13.43
N SER A 123 8.98 -9.54 -14.08
CA SER A 123 8.30 -8.44 -13.41
C SER A 123 6.91 -8.88 -12.95
N GLU A 124 6.68 -8.88 -11.64
CA GLU A 124 5.36 -9.15 -11.04
C GLU A 124 4.31 -8.14 -11.52
N THR A 125 4.71 -6.88 -11.70
CA THR A 125 3.81 -5.82 -12.20
C THR A 125 3.35 -6.14 -13.64
N LEU A 126 4.26 -6.54 -14.53
CA LEU A 126 3.91 -6.88 -15.89
C LEU A 126 3.09 -8.16 -15.98
N GLU A 127 3.36 -9.15 -15.12
CA GLU A 127 2.53 -10.35 -15.02
C GLU A 127 1.10 -10.00 -14.56
N GLY A 128 0.95 -9.14 -13.56
CA GLY A 128 -0.37 -8.64 -13.14
C GLY A 128 -1.12 -7.92 -14.27
N VAL A 129 -0.41 -7.07 -15.02
CA VAL A 129 -0.97 -6.39 -16.21
C VAL A 129 -1.37 -7.40 -17.29
N ARG A 130 -0.54 -8.43 -17.56
CA ARG A 130 -0.87 -9.50 -18.50
C ARG A 130 -2.18 -10.19 -18.10
N ALA A 131 -2.25 -10.67 -16.87
CA ALA A 131 -3.40 -11.42 -16.38
C ALA A 131 -4.70 -10.61 -16.36
N LEU A 132 -4.61 -9.31 -15.99
CA LEU A 132 -5.78 -8.46 -15.82
C LEU A 132 -6.24 -7.78 -17.11
N ALA A 133 -5.30 -7.25 -17.91
CA ALA A 133 -5.60 -6.32 -18.99
C ALA A 133 -5.33 -6.90 -20.40
N VAL A 134 -4.31 -7.73 -20.55
CA VAL A 134 -3.91 -8.29 -21.86
C VAL A 134 -4.65 -9.58 -22.14
N ASP A 135 -4.36 -10.62 -21.38
CA ASP A 135 -4.97 -11.96 -21.58
C ASP A 135 -6.36 -12.06 -20.93
N LYS A 136 -6.60 -11.27 -19.89
CA LYS A 136 -7.85 -11.22 -19.12
C LYS A 136 -8.26 -12.57 -18.54
N ASP A 137 -7.26 -13.42 -18.27
CA ASP A 137 -7.46 -14.74 -17.68
C ASP A 137 -7.65 -14.69 -16.16
N HIS A 138 -7.32 -13.53 -15.54
CA HIS A 138 -7.34 -13.31 -14.10
C HIS A 138 -6.55 -14.36 -13.30
N ALA A 139 -5.58 -14.99 -13.94
CA ALA A 139 -4.76 -16.07 -13.38
C ALA A 139 -3.27 -15.69 -13.45
N PRO A 140 -2.80 -14.75 -12.60
CA PRO A 140 -1.40 -14.35 -12.59
C PRO A 140 -0.50 -15.50 -12.13
N ARG A 141 0.68 -15.60 -12.74
CA ARG A 141 1.70 -16.61 -12.45
C ARG A 141 2.84 -15.96 -11.69
N TRP A 142 2.60 -15.70 -10.41
CA TRP A 142 3.57 -15.03 -9.55
C TRP A 142 4.87 -15.81 -9.38
N ARG A 143 5.98 -15.09 -9.25
CA ARG A 143 7.33 -15.65 -9.04
C ARG A 143 8.13 -14.80 -8.05
N PRO A 144 8.26 -15.23 -6.79
CA PRO A 144 7.85 -16.53 -6.20
C PRO A 144 6.34 -16.73 -6.16
N ALA A 145 5.91 -18.01 -6.10
CA ALA A 145 4.51 -18.39 -6.09
C ALA A 145 3.87 -18.27 -4.69
N THR A 146 4.67 -18.38 -3.64
CA THR A 146 4.21 -18.34 -2.24
C THR A 146 5.01 -17.34 -1.41
N PRO A 147 4.44 -16.81 -0.30
CA PRO A 147 5.16 -15.89 0.58
C PRO A 147 6.45 -16.48 1.19
N ASP A 148 6.48 -17.79 1.47
CA ASP A 148 7.62 -18.46 2.08
C ASP A 148 8.81 -18.62 1.12
N GLU A 149 8.58 -18.52 -0.18
CA GLU A 149 9.63 -18.58 -1.21
C GLU A 149 10.31 -17.22 -1.43
N VAL A 150 9.75 -16.13 -0.89
CA VAL A 150 10.30 -14.78 -1.06
C VAL A 150 11.64 -14.65 -0.35
N GLN A 151 12.68 -14.30 -1.10
CA GLN A 151 14.00 -14.09 -0.53
C GLN A 151 14.18 -12.65 -0.03
N ALA A 152 14.77 -12.46 1.13
CA ALA A 152 15.02 -11.15 1.71
C ALA A 152 15.80 -10.21 0.78
N GLN A 153 16.74 -10.75 0.00
CA GLN A 153 17.52 -9.99 -0.98
C GLN A 153 16.65 -9.42 -2.13
N ASP A 154 15.61 -10.16 -2.56
CA ASP A 154 14.68 -9.69 -3.60
C ASP A 154 13.86 -8.51 -3.10
N VAL A 155 13.42 -8.54 -1.85
CA VAL A 155 12.73 -7.43 -1.20
C VAL A 155 13.68 -6.24 -1.04
N ALA A 156 14.87 -6.46 -0.49
CA ALA A 156 15.84 -5.40 -0.22
C ALA A 156 16.24 -4.63 -1.49
N GLY A 157 16.31 -5.31 -2.63
CA GLY A 157 16.64 -4.72 -3.91
C GLY A 157 15.71 -3.61 -4.36
N PHE A 158 14.42 -3.66 -3.99
CA PHE A 158 13.46 -2.61 -4.31
C PHE A 158 13.77 -1.26 -3.66
N PHE A 159 14.56 -1.26 -2.58
CA PHE A 159 14.90 -0.08 -1.79
C PHE A 159 16.33 0.44 -2.04
N VAL A 160 17.01 -0.10 -3.02
CA VAL A 160 18.30 0.41 -3.48
C VAL A 160 18.05 1.35 -4.66
N SER A 161 18.44 2.64 -4.53
CA SER A 161 18.19 3.58 -5.62
C SER A 161 18.95 3.15 -6.89
N PRO A 162 18.28 3.06 -8.05
CA PRO A 162 18.91 2.77 -9.33
C PRO A 162 19.62 3.99 -9.93
N TRP A 163 19.54 5.14 -9.26
CA TRP A 163 20.19 6.38 -9.68
C TRP A 163 21.25 6.81 -8.66
N PRO A 164 22.39 7.35 -9.11
CA PRO A 164 23.26 8.10 -8.21
C PRO A 164 22.52 9.35 -7.70
N ALA A 165 22.85 9.81 -6.50
CA ALA A 165 22.12 10.89 -5.81
C ALA A 165 21.92 12.15 -6.68
N HIS A 166 22.95 12.55 -7.44
CA HIS A 166 22.92 13.75 -8.30
C HIS A 166 22.01 13.59 -9.53
N ALA A 167 21.66 12.36 -9.92
CA ALA A 167 20.83 12.07 -11.09
C ALA A 167 19.43 11.55 -10.70
N HIS A 168 19.11 11.50 -9.41
CA HIS A 168 17.78 11.06 -8.97
C HIS A 168 16.71 12.03 -9.49
N PRO A 169 15.60 11.52 -10.11
CA PRO A 169 14.56 12.37 -10.70
C PRO A 169 13.91 13.37 -9.72
N LEU A 170 13.88 13.03 -8.43
CA LEU A 170 13.32 13.86 -7.35
C LEU A 170 14.40 14.44 -6.43
N ARG A 171 15.65 14.63 -6.91
CA ARG A 171 16.76 15.15 -6.10
C ARG A 171 16.47 16.52 -5.50
N ASP A 172 15.73 17.37 -6.23
CA ASP A 172 15.46 18.77 -5.85
C ASP A 172 14.17 18.90 -4.99
N LEU A 173 13.52 17.78 -4.65
CA LEU A 173 12.34 17.80 -3.79
C LEU A 173 12.76 18.07 -2.34
N ALA A 174 12.24 19.14 -1.74
CA ALA A 174 12.52 19.56 -0.37
C ALA A 174 11.58 18.90 0.65
#